data_be9d58e0dbad5ac4d4976a77a5c468e3
#
_entry.id   be9d58e0dbad5ac4d4976a77a5c468e3
#
_cell.length_a   1.000
_cell.length_b   1.000
_cell.length_c   1.000
_cell.angle_alpha   90.00
_cell.angle_beta   90.00
_cell.angle_gamma   90.00
#
_symmetry.space_group_name_H-M   'P 1'
#
loop_
_entity.id
_entity.type
_entity.pdbx_description
1 polymer ?
#
loop_
_entity_poly.entity_id
_entity_poly.type
_entity_poly.pdbx_seq_one_letter_code
_entity_poly.pdbx_strand_id
1 'polypeptide(L)'
;MAKTKIHVGLEIGTSKTCMVVGEVKPDATVTIIGVGEVPSEGVVRGEIEDTSKVIQCIYDAWNMAQDHADVDIMTVYLSVTGAHIVGQNNRGTFRLPPDESIISQEHMDEVTEIARDIALGPEQFVLHRVPGLFSVDGQENLTNPAGLTGRTLDIDCHIIHGIKSRITNSFRCVREVPLDIADVVFAPIATAQFVLNRQVKQAGALLIDMGAGTTDYVLYLDGQLVASGCVPLGGDHISNDITLMTGIPLAQAELLKKTEGDANSFSGKTNEMVRVRGEGNMKDAAIERNVLNEIIRSRLLEIFNPVSYTHLTLPTTSRV
;
A
#
# COMPACT_ATOMS: atom_id res chain seq x y z
N MET A 1 -33.69 11.33 -11.54
CA MET A 1 -32.59 11.59 -10.59
C MET A 1 -31.55 10.50 -10.81
N ALA A 2 -30.30 10.84 -11.10
CA ALA A 2 -29.24 9.84 -11.18
C ALA A 2 -29.07 9.22 -9.79
N LYS A 3 -29.10 7.88 -9.74
CA LYS A 3 -28.99 7.14 -8.49
C LYS A 3 -27.56 7.31 -7.96
N THR A 4 -27.38 7.90 -6.79
CA THR A 4 -26.08 7.94 -6.11
C THR A 4 -25.60 6.50 -5.88
N LYS A 5 -24.28 6.27 -6.05
CA LYS A 5 -23.67 4.95 -5.86
C LYS A 5 -22.92 4.95 -4.53
N ILE A 6 -23.22 3.95 -3.70
CA ILE A 6 -22.47 3.72 -2.48
C ILE A 6 -21.32 2.77 -2.78
N HIS A 7 -20.10 3.13 -2.37
CA HIS A 7 -18.92 2.29 -2.40
C HIS A 7 -18.35 2.19 -0.99
N VAL A 8 -17.94 1.00 -0.60
CA VAL A 8 -17.44 0.73 0.74
C VAL A 8 -16.05 0.13 0.64
N GLY A 9 -15.07 0.76 1.26
CA GLY A 9 -13.71 0.25 1.40
C GLY A 9 -13.54 -0.44 2.76
N LEU A 10 -12.92 -1.61 2.78
CA LEU A 10 -12.53 -2.33 3.99
C LEU A 10 -11.02 -2.53 4.02
N GLU A 11 -10.39 -2.13 5.11
CA GLU A 11 -9.00 -2.39 5.43
C GLU A 11 -8.90 -3.25 6.69
N ILE A 12 -8.13 -4.33 6.60
CA ILE A 12 -7.80 -5.22 7.72
C ILE A 12 -6.32 -4.98 8.05
N GLY A 13 -6.05 -3.94 8.84
CA GLY A 13 -4.68 -3.54 9.22
C GLY A 13 -4.19 -4.22 10.50
N THR A 14 -2.90 -4.07 10.81
CA THR A 14 -2.29 -4.61 12.04
C THR A 14 -2.81 -3.93 13.30
N SER A 15 -3.01 -2.60 13.27
CA SER A 15 -3.48 -1.86 14.46
C SER A 15 -4.97 -1.58 14.46
N LYS A 16 -5.59 -1.50 13.29
CA LYS A 16 -7.01 -1.19 13.16
C LYS A 16 -7.64 -1.93 11.98
N THR A 17 -8.90 -2.30 12.13
CA THR A 17 -9.79 -2.70 11.04
C THR A 17 -10.73 -1.54 10.79
N CYS A 18 -10.78 -1.07 9.55
CA CYS A 18 -11.50 0.15 9.18
C CYS A 18 -12.40 -0.09 7.97
N MET A 19 -13.64 0.37 8.07
CA MET A 19 -14.61 0.38 6.97
C MET A 19 -15.05 1.81 6.70
N VAL A 20 -14.94 2.25 5.44
CA VAL A 20 -15.27 3.61 5.02
C VAL A 20 -16.36 3.56 3.97
N VAL A 21 -17.45 4.28 4.20
CA VAL A 21 -18.61 4.34 3.30
C VAL A 21 -18.60 5.66 2.55
N GLY A 22 -18.49 5.59 1.23
CA GLY A 22 -18.45 6.73 0.33
C GLY A 22 -19.67 6.78 -0.59
N GLU A 23 -20.32 7.93 -0.65
CA GLU A 23 -21.34 8.26 -1.64
C GLU A 23 -20.71 8.94 -2.85
N VAL A 24 -20.80 8.31 -4.02
CA VAL A 24 -20.30 8.85 -5.28
C VAL A 24 -21.40 9.61 -5.99
N LYS A 25 -21.18 10.90 -6.17
CA LYS A 25 -22.11 11.80 -6.87
C LYS A 25 -21.94 11.72 -8.41
N PRO A 26 -22.92 12.21 -9.18
CA PRO A 26 -22.85 12.19 -10.65
C PRO A 26 -21.64 12.96 -11.24
N ASP A 27 -21.10 13.93 -10.49
CA ASP A 27 -19.89 14.70 -10.84
C ASP A 27 -18.58 14.00 -10.46
N ALA A 28 -18.67 12.73 -10.06
CA ALA A 28 -17.57 11.88 -9.56
C ALA A 28 -16.95 12.35 -8.22
N THR A 29 -17.54 13.32 -7.52
CA THR A 29 -17.12 13.64 -6.16
C THR A 29 -17.57 12.55 -5.19
N VAL A 30 -16.70 12.24 -4.21
CA VAL A 30 -16.97 11.26 -3.15
C VAL A 30 -17.19 11.99 -1.85
N THR A 31 -18.32 11.71 -1.19
CA THR A 31 -18.60 12.19 0.16
C THR A 31 -18.54 11.01 1.12
N ILE A 32 -17.70 11.07 2.15
CA ILE A 32 -17.70 10.04 3.19
C ILE A 32 -18.93 10.27 4.07
N ILE A 33 -19.78 9.24 4.14
CA ILE A 33 -21.05 9.27 4.89
C ILE A 33 -21.03 8.38 6.13
N GLY A 34 -20.06 7.47 6.24
CA GLY A 34 -19.89 6.61 7.41
C GLY A 34 -18.49 6.05 7.52
N VAL A 35 -18.08 5.80 8.76
CA VAL A 35 -16.81 5.14 9.09
C VAL A 35 -17.03 4.22 10.27
N GLY A 36 -16.57 2.98 10.16
CA GLY A 36 -16.43 2.04 11.25
C GLY A 36 -14.96 1.72 11.46
N GLU A 37 -14.42 2.04 12.62
CA GLU A 37 -13.02 1.79 12.96
C GLU A 37 -12.93 1.14 14.33
N VAL A 38 -12.24 0.00 14.40
CA VAL A 38 -12.02 -0.74 15.64
C VAL A 38 -10.55 -1.14 15.74
N PRO A 39 -9.98 -1.29 16.95
CA PRO A 39 -8.68 -1.89 17.13
C PRO A 39 -8.64 -3.29 16.52
N SER A 40 -7.59 -3.62 15.77
CA SER A 40 -7.43 -4.96 15.20
C SER A 40 -6.86 -5.93 16.21
N GLU A 41 -7.42 -7.14 16.18
CA GLU A 41 -6.85 -8.32 16.83
C GLU A 41 -6.67 -9.45 15.81
N GLY A 42 -5.64 -10.28 16.01
CA GLY A 42 -5.38 -11.43 15.14
C GLY A 42 -4.68 -11.13 13.83
N VAL A 43 -4.17 -9.90 13.66
CA VAL A 43 -3.35 -9.48 12.51
C VAL A 43 -1.95 -9.13 12.99
N VAL A 44 -0.93 -9.73 12.39
CA VAL A 44 0.48 -9.47 12.69
C VAL A 44 1.22 -9.18 11.40
N ARG A 45 1.89 -8.03 11.30
CA ARG A 45 2.65 -7.61 10.11
C ARG A 45 1.84 -7.69 8.80
N GLY A 46 0.56 -7.27 8.87
CA GLY A 46 -0.34 -7.32 7.72
C GLY A 46 -0.86 -8.72 7.35
N GLU A 47 -0.55 -9.75 8.13
CA GLU A 47 -0.98 -11.12 7.88
C GLU A 47 -1.95 -11.61 8.97
N ILE A 48 -2.96 -12.38 8.59
CA ILE A 48 -3.96 -12.93 9.49
C ILE A 48 -3.36 -14.15 10.19
N GLU A 49 -3.25 -14.09 11.52
CA GLU A 49 -2.83 -15.19 12.38
C GLU A 49 -3.99 -15.84 13.15
N ASP A 50 -5.02 -15.05 13.50
CA ASP A 50 -6.23 -15.53 14.18
C ASP A 50 -7.49 -15.06 13.43
N THR A 51 -8.06 -15.98 12.65
CA THR A 51 -9.25 -15.68 11.82
C THR A 51 -10.46 -15.32 12.66
N SER A 52 -10.65 -15.93 13.84
CA SER A 52 -11.84 -15.70 14.69
C SER A 52 -11.85 -14.26 15.20
N LYS A 53 -10.71 -13.76 15.63
CA LYS A 53 -10.55 -12.38 16.09
C LYS A 53 -10.74 -11.38 14.96
N VAL A 54 -10.15 -11.65 13.79
CA VAL A 54 -10.29 -10.80 12.61
C VAL A 54 -11.76 -10.72 12.15
N ILE A 55 -12.48 -11.84 12.12
CA ILE A 55 -13.92 -11.86 11.78
C ILE A 55 -14.69 -10.97 12.74
N GLN A 56 -14.40 -11.03 14.05
CA GLN A 56 -15.06 -10.16 15.03
C GLN A 56 -14.77 -8.68 14.78
N CYS A 57 -13.50 -8.32 14.50
CA CYS A 57 -13.13 -6.95 14.16
C CYS A 57 -13.84 -6.44 12.89
N ILE A 58 -13.96 -7.29 11.85
CA ILE A 58 -14.69 -6.95 10.62
C ILE A 58 -16.19 -6.72 10.95
N TYR A 59 -16.80 -7.61 11.74
CA TYR A 59 -18.18 -7.50 12.14
C TYR A 59 -18.48 -6.21 12.91
N ASP A 60 -17.61 -5.87 13.87
CA ASP A 60 -17.77 -4.66 14.68
C ASP A 60 -17.59 -3.38 13.84
N ALA A 61 -16.57 -3.34 12.95
CA ALA A 61 -16.35 -2.23 12.02
C ALA A 61 -17.53 -2.08 11.03
N TRP A 62 -18.07 -3.20 10.54
CA TRP A 62 -19.23 -3.23 9.64
C TRP A 62 -20.47 -2.65 10.30
N ASN A 63 -20.83 -3.10 11.52
CA ASN A 63 -21.97 -2.56 12.26
C ASN A 63 -21.82 -1.05 12.50
N MET A 64 -20.65 -0.62 12.98
CA MET A 64 -20.36 0.80 13.22
C MET A 64 -20.50 1.63 11.93
N ALA A 65 -20.00 1.13 10.80
CA ALA A 65 -20.09 1.83 9.52
C ALA A 65 -21.52 1.95 9.01
N GLN A 66 -22.34 0.90 9.16
CA GLN A 66 -23.76 0.92 8.82
C GLN A 66 -24.54 1.92 9.67
N ASP A 67 -24.33 1.89 10.99
CA ASP A 67 -24.99 2.80 11.93
C ASP A 67 -24.64 4.27 11.62
N HIS A 68 -23.38 4.56 11.27
CA HIS A 68 -22.97 5.92 10.94
C HIS A 68 -23.49 6.39 9.58
N ALA A 69 -23.57 5.50 8.60
CA ALA A 69 -23.96 5.84 7.23
C ALA A 69 -25.48 5.79 7.01
N ASP A 70 -26.22 5.13 7.90
CA ASP A 70 -27.65 4.80 7.75
C ASP A 70 -27.95 4.07 6.41
N VAL A 71 -27.09 3.08 6.08
CA VAL A 71 -27.21 2.25 4.86
C VAL A 71 -26.88 0.78 5.17
N ASP A 72 -27.53 -0.13 4.45
CA ASP A 72 -27.17 -1.55 4.46
C ASP A 72 -25.92 -1.77 3.59
N ILE A 73 -24.87 -2.31 4.18
CA ILE A 73 -23.61 -2.63 3.50
C ILE A 73 -23.59 -4.13 3.21
N MET A 74 -23.57 -4.49 1.92
CA MET A 74 -23.54 -5.88 1.45
C MET A 74 -22.27 -6.21 0.68
N THR A 75 -21.54 -5.20 0.22
CA THR A 75 -20.40 -5.39 -0.68
C THR A 75 -19.29 -4.41 -0.34
N VAL A 76 -18.03 -4.90 -0.35
CA VAL A 76 -16.85 -4.09 -0.03
C VAL A 76 -15.75 -4.23 -1.07
N TYR A 77 -14.94 -3.19 -1.23
CA TYR A 77 -13.62 -3.22 -1.86
C TYR A 77 -12.60 -3.50 -0.77
N LEU A 78 -11.89 -4.62 -0.89
CA LEU A 78 -10.93 -5.06 0.13
C LEU A 78 -9.53 -4.55 -0.16
N SER A 79 -8.96 -3.78 0.76
CA SER A 79 -7.56 -3.40 0.75
C SER A 79 -6.71 -4.52 1.38
N VAL A 80 -5.60 -4.88 0.72
CA VAL A 80 -4.66 -5.90 1.20
C VAL A 80 -3.23 -5.38 1.23
N THR A 81 -2.48 -5.84 2.21
CA THR A 81 -1.04 -5.59 2.39
C THR A 81 -0.34 -6.85 2.87
N GLY A 82 0.98 -6.82 2.99
CA GLY A 82 1.80 -7.87 3.55
C GLY A 82 3.07 -8.15 2.74
N ALA A 83 4.11 -8.62 3.41
CA ALA A 83 5.43 -8.88 2.81
C ALA A 83 5.42 -9.93 1.68
N HIS A 84 4.35 -10.69 1.57
CA HIS A 84 4.14 -11.65 0.49
C HIS A 84 3.69 -11.01 -0.82
N ILE A 85 3.35 -9.72 -0.83
CA ILE A 85 2.95 -8.97 -2.02
C ILE A 85 4.20 -8.32 -2.61
N VAL A 86 4.44 -8.63 -3.88
CA VAL A 86 5.61 -8.14 -4.63
C VAL A 86 5.18 -7.58 -5.97
N GLY A 87 5.89 -6.54 -6.41
CA GLY A 87 5.75 -5.94 -7.71
C GLY A 87 6.92 -6.34 -8.62
N GLN A 88 6.62 -6.65 -9.87
CA GLN A 88 7.65 -6.91 -10.89
C GLN A 88 7.21 -6.34 -12.24
N ASN A 89 8.20 -5.96 -13.05
CA ASN A 89 7.94 -5.46 -14.39
C ASN A 89 8.11 -6.57 -15.40
N ASN A 90 7.20 -6.62 -16.38
CA ASN A 90 7.27 -7.49 -17.52
C ASN A 90 7.17 -6.66 -18.81
N ARG A 91 8.08 -6.89 -19.77
CA ARG A 91 8.09 -6.18 -21.04
C ARG A 91 7.43 -7.03 -22.11
N GLY A 92 6.41 -6.46 -22.76
CA GLY A 92 5.86 -6.99 -24.00
C GLY A 92 6.58 -6.34 -25.20
N THR A 93 6.92 -7.17 -26.18
CA THR A 93 7.50 -6.72 -27.45
C THR A 93 6.72 -7.33 -28.59
N PHE A 94 6.24 -6.50 -29.50
CA PHE A 94 5.57 -6.90 -30.73
C PHE A 94 6.35 -6.38 -31.95
N ARG A 95 6.63 -7.25 -32.90
CA ARG A 95 7.26 -6.88 -34.17
C ARG A 95 6.24 -6.91 -35.28
N LEU A 96 6.06 -5.76 -35.94
CA LEU A 96 5.11 -5.63 -37.04
C LEU A 96 5.47 -6.60 -38.19
N PRO A 97 4.48 -7.17 -38.87
CA PRO A 97 4.68 -7.93 -40.11
C PRO A 97 5.49 -7.16 -41.14
N PRO A 98 6.24 -7.84 -42.04
CA PRO A 98 7.11 -7.16 -43.02
C PRO A 98 6.39 -6.20 -43.97
N ASP A 99 5.11 -6.46 -44.24
CA ASP A 99 4.21 -5.68 -45.13
C ASP A 99 3.50 -4.52 -44.40
N GLU A 100 3.61 -4.47 -43.08
CA GLU A 100 3.05 -3.41 -42.23
C GLU A 100 4.15 -2.51 -41.68
N SER A 101 3.87 -1.21 -41.61
CA SER A 101 4.79 -0.21 -41.03
C SER A 101 4.09 0.82 -40.16
N ILE A 102 2.77 0.79 -40.10
CA ILE A 102 1.95 1.74 -39.33
C ILE A 102 1.39 0.97 -38.12
N ILE A 103 1.62 1.53 -36.93
CA ILE A 103 1.11 0.96 -35.70
C ILE A 103 -0.41 1.17 -35.64
N SER A 104 -1.15 0.07 -35.44
CA SER A 104 -2.59 0.07 -35.25
C SER A 104 -2.98 -0.06 -33.78
N GLN A 105 -4.27 0.14 -33.46
CA GLN A 105 -4.80 -0.15 -32.14
C GLN A 105 -4.68 -1.65 -31.81
N GLU A 106 -4.86 -2.53 -32.80
CA GLU A 106 -4.74 -3.98 -32.62
C GLU A 106 -3.32 -4.39 -32.18
N HIS A 107 -2.28 -3.76 -32.77
CA HIS A 107 -0.89 -3.98 -32.33
C HIS A 107 -0.65 -3.54 -30.90
N MET A 108 -1.26 -2.40 -30.49
CA MET A 108 -1.18 -1.91 -29.12
C MET A 108 -1.86 -2.85 -28.13
N ASP A 109 -3.02 -3.38 -28.49
CA ASP A 109 -3.75 -4.33 -27.65
C ASP A 109 -2.97 -5.65 -27.52
N GLU A 110 -2.40 -6.15 -28.61
CA GLU A 110 -1.61 -7.39 -28.64
C GLU A 110 -0.34 -7.27 -27.79
N VAL A 111 0.46 -6.21 -27.95
CA VAL A 111 1.67 -6.02 -27.15
C VAL A 111 1.34 -5.82 -25.65
N THR A 112 0.18 -5.22 -25.36
CA THR A 112 -0.27 -5.06 -23.98
C THR A 112 -0.65 -6.40 -23.36
N GLU A 113 -1.31 -7.29 -24.09
CA GLU A 113 -1.60 -8.64 -23.59
C GLU A 113 -0.31 -9.48 -23.43
N ILE A 114 0.67 -9.36 -24.34
CA ILE A 114 2.00 -9.96 -24.16
C ILE A 114 2.66 -9.48 -22.88
N ALA A 115 2.61 -8.16 -22.59
CA ALA A 115 3.20 -7.59 -21.38
C ALA A 115 2.46 -8.02 -20.10
N ARG A 116 1.15 -8.29 -20.19
CA ARG A 116 0.32 -8.77 -19.07
C ARG A 116 0.50 -10.25 -18.78
N ASP A 117 0.92 -11.01 -19.80
CA ASP A 117 1.11 -12.46 -19.67
C ASP A 117 2.46 -12.75 -19.02
N ILE A 118 2.41 -13.18 -17.78
CA ILE A 118 3.57 -13.57 -16.99
C ILE A 118 3.38 -14.96 -16.41
N ALA A 119 4.40 -15.80 -16.55
CA ALA A 119 4.41 -17.14 -15.99
C ALA A 119 4.61 -17.08 -14.46
N LEU A 120 3.51 -17.02 -13.72
CA LEU A 120 3.50 -17.12 -12.26
C LEU A 120 3.20 -18.56 -11.82
N GLY A 121 3.78 -18.94 -10.69
CA GLY A 121 3.47 -20.24 -10.08
C GLY A 121 2.00 -20.34 -9.63
N PRO A 122 1.45 -21.57 -9.50
CA PRO A 122 0.04 -21.80 -9.14
C PRO A 122 -0.33 -21.23 -7.75
N GLU A 123 0.66 -21.00 -6.88
CA GLU A 123 0.50 -20.43 -5.55
C GLU A 123 0.48 -18.90 -5.56
N GLN A 124 0.54 -18.27 -6.73
CA GLN A 124 0.49 -16.80 -6.86
C GLN A 124 -0.92 -16.34 -7.25
N PHE A 125 -1.29 -15.19 -6.71
CA PHE A 125 -2.52 -14.47 -7.04
C PHE A 125 -2.16 -13.08 -7.58
N VAL A 126 -2.60 -12.77 -8.79
CA VAL A 126 -2.37 -11.45 -9.38
C VAL A 126 -3.40 -10.47 -8.83
N LEU A 127 -2.90 -9.41 -8.21
CA LEU A 127 -3.71 -8.29 -7.71
C LEU A 127 -3.91 -7.22 -8.78
N HIS A 128 -2.81 -6.81 -9.43
CA HIS A 128 -2.87 -5.74 -10.44
C HIS A 128 -1.97 -6.04 -11.63
N ARG A 129 -2.41 -5.58 -12.82
CA ARG A 129 -1.63 -5.48 -14.05
C ARG A 129 -1.75 -4.05 -14.55
N VAL A 130 -0.72 -3.24 -14.32
CA VAL A 130 -0.71 -1.81 -14.61
C VAL A 130 0.17 -1.57 -15.84
N PRO A 131 -0.43 -1.38 -17.04
CA PRO A 131 0.34 -1.08 -18.25
C PRO A 131 0.97 0.31 -18.12
N GLY A 132 2.20 0.42 -18.59
CA GLY A 132 2.94 1.67 -18.66
C GLY A 132 2.74 2.41 -19.99
N LEU A 133 3.79 3.11 -20.43
CA LEU A 133 3.83 3.81 -21.71
C LEU A 133 4.48 2.93 -22.79
N PHE A 134 4.13 3.21 -24.04
CA PHE A 134 4.68 2.50 -25.18
C PHE A 134 6.04 3.05 -25.61
N SER A 135 6.80 2.22 -26.33
CA SER A 135 8.01 2.61 -27.04
C SER A 135 7.94 2.06 -28.46
N VAL A 136 8.36 2.87 -29.44
CA VAL A 136 8.41 2.51 -30.86
C VAL A 136 9.82 2.69 -31.38
N ASP A 137 10.48 1.59 -31.81
CA ASP A 137 11.84 1.59 -32.31
C ASP A 137 12.81 2.35 -31.41
N GLY A 138 12.62 2.28 -30.07
CA GLY A 138 13.43 2.97 -29.06
C GLY A 138 12.96 4.41 -28.75
N GLN A 139 11.95 4.93 -29.38
CA GLN A 139 11.29 6.18 -28.97
C GLN A 139 10.37 5.90 -27.79
N GLU A 140 10.76 6.28 -26.58
CA GLU A 140 10.08 5.98 -25.33
C GLU A 140 8.98 6.98 -24.96
N ASN A 141 8.21 6.65 -23.92
CA ASN A 141 7.20 7.49 -23.26
C ASN A 141 6.02 7.91 -24.16
N LEU A 142 5.60 7.03 -25.06
CA LEU A 142 4.45 7.26 -25.93
C LEU A 142 3.15 6.81 -25.27
N THR A 143 2.20 7.73 -25.12
CA THR A 143 0.87 7.41 -24.57
C THR A 143 0.00 6.69 -25.59
N ASN A 144 0.06 7.12 -26.85
CA ASN A 144 -0.72 6.53 -27.96
C ASN A 144 0.10 6.57 -29.24
N PRO A 145 0.80 5.48 -29.60
CA PRO A 145 1.59 5.39 -30.81
C PRO A 145 0.78 5.02 -32.07
N ALA A 146 -0.56 4.88 -31.99
CA ALA A 146 -1.37 4.56 -33.16
C ALA A 146 -1.18 5.59 -34.27
N GLY A 147 -0.92 5.12 -35.49
CA GLY A 147 -0.61 5.92 -36.65
C GLY A 147 0.86 6.27 -36.86
N LEU A 148 1.73 6.02 -35.88
CA LEU A 148 3.17 6.16 -36.06
C LEU A 148 3.72 5.06 -36.97
N THR A 149 4.77 5.39 -37.71
CA THR A 149 5.55 4.40 -38.47
C THR A 149 6.62 3.78 -37.55
N GLY A 150 6.69 2.44 -37.54
CA GLY A 150 7.69 1.72 -36.74
C GLY A 150 7.72 0.24 -37.07
N ARG A 151 8.70 -0.47 -36.54
CA ARG A 151 8.89 -1.90 -36.72
C ARG A 151 8.71 -2.70 -35.44
N THR A 152 9.06 -2.09 -34.31
CA THR A 152 9.00 -2.72 -33.00
C THR A 152 8.18 -1.84 -32.05
N LEU A 153 7.19 -2.44 -31.45
CA LEU A 153 6.36 -1.83 -30.42
C LEU A 153 6.59 -2.54 -29.11
N ASP A 154 6.96 -1.79 -28.09
CA ASP A 154 7.19 -2.30 -26.74
C ASP A 154 6.28 -1.61 -25.74
N ILE A 155 5.95 -2.30 -24.63
CA ILE A 155 5.31 -1.74 -23.45
C ILE A 155 5.80 -2.46 -22.21
N ASP A 156 6.05 -1.73 -21.13
CA ASP A 156 6.29 -2.31 -19.83
C ASP A 156 4.98 -2.39 -19.04
N CYS A 157 4.74 -3.50 -18.36
CA CYS A 157 3.59 -3.70 -17.47
C CYS A 157 4.09 -3.99 -16.05
N HIS A 158 3.68 -3.18 -15.08
CA HIS A 158 3.94 -3.46 -13.67
C HIS A 158 2.88 -4.43 -13.14
N ILE A 159 3.33 -5.61 -12.69
CA ILE A 159 2.46 -6.68 -12.23
C ILE A 159 2.67 -6.84 -10.72
N ILE A 160 1.57 -6.72 -9.97
CA ILE A 160 1.55 -6.90 -8.52
C ILE A 160 0.85 -8.22 -8.22
N HIS A 161 1.54 -9.10 -7.51
CA HIS A 161 1.01 -10.40 -7.13
C HIS A 161 1.43 -10.76 -5.71
N GLY A 162 0.77 -11.75 -5.12
CA GLY A 162 1.09 -12.21 -3.78
C GLY A 162 0.78 -13.68 -3.59
N ILE A 163 1.12 -14.22 -2.41
CA ILE A 163 0.85 -15.62 -2.07
C ILE A 163 -0.66 -15.82 -1.94
N LYS A 164 -1.22 -16.69 -2.79
CA LYS A 164 -2.66 -16.95 -2.93
C LYS A 164 -3.32 -17.37 -1.62
N SER A 165 -2.70 -18.25 -0.83
CA SER A 165 -3.27 -18.71 0.43
C SER A 165 -3.44 -17.57 1.43
N ARG A 166 -2.50 -16.61 1.50
CA ARG A 166 -2.57 -15.46 2.41
C ARG A 166 -3.68 -14.49 2.02
N ILE A 167 -3.80 -14.17 0.73
CA ILE A 167 -4.89 -13.32 0.21
C ILE A 167 -6.25 -14.02 0.42
N THR A 168 -6.32 -15.34 0.20
CA THR A 168 -7.53 -16.13 0.42
C THR A 168 -7.99 -16.12 1.88
N ASN A 169 -7.07 -16.05 2.86
CA ASN A 169 -7.43 -15.93 4.27
C ASN A 169 -8.22 -14.64 4.53
N SER A 170 -7.80 -13.52 3.95
CA SER A 170 -8.54 -12.24 4.05
C SER A 170 -9.94 -12.36 3.43
N PHE A 171 -10.05 -13.01 2.25
CA PHE A 171 -11.35 -13.25 1.62
C PHE A 171 -12.28 -14.11 2.47
N ARG A 172 -11.73 -15.16 3.12
CA ARG A 172 -12.52 -16.02 4.03
C ARG A 172 -13.04 -15.24 5.22
N CYS A 173 -12.20 -14.43 5.88
CA CYS A 173 -12.66 -13.63 7.02
C CYS A 173 -13.77 -12.65 6.64
N VAL A 174 -13.69 -12.01 5.46
CA VAL A 174 -14.75 -11.11 4.99
C VAL A 174 -16.05 -11.86 4.71
N ARG A 175 -15.99 -13.05 4.09
CA ARG A 175 -17.16 -13.85 3.72
C ARG A 175 -17.86 -14.57 4.90
N GLU A 176 -17.18 -14.70 6.05
CA GLU A 176 -17.82 -15.18 7.29
C GLU A 176 -18.73 -14.10 7.93
N VAL A 177 -18.56 -12.85 7.56
CA VAL A 177 -19.52 -11.76 7.76
C VAL A 177 -20.42 -11.70 6.52
N PRO A 178 -21.69 -11.25 6.59
CA PRO A 178 -22.59 -11.22 5.41
C PRO A 178 -22.17 -10.14 4.39
N LEU A 179 -20.93 -10.22 3.90
CA LEU A 179 -20.30 -9.28 2.99
C LEU A 179 -19.72 -10.00 1.75
N ASP A 180 -19.99 -9.44 0.58
CA ASP A 180 -19.35 -9.82 -0.66
C ASP A 180 -18.17 -8.90 -0.98
N ILE A 181 -17.14 -9.44 -1.64
CA ILE A 181 -15.97 -8.69 -2.10
C ILE A 181 -16.19 -8.31 -3.56
N ALA A 182 -16.35 -7.01 -3.83
CA ALA A 182 -16.47 -6.49 -5.20
C ALA A 182 -15.15 -6.56 -5.96
N ASP A 183 -14.06 -6.19 -5.29
CA ASP A 183 -12.71 -6.23 -5.84
C ASP A 183 -11.68 -6.15 -4.71
N VAL A 184 -10.42 -6.45 -5.04
CA VAL A 184 -9.29 -6.38 -4.11
C VAL A 184 -8.23 -5.42 -4.63
N VAL A 185 -7.68 -4.61 -3.75
CA VAL A 185 -6.65 -3.61 -4.09
C VAL A 185 -5.45 -3.72 -3.18
N PHE A 186 -4.25 -3.62 -3.72
CA PHE A 186 -3.03 -3.44 -2.91
C PHE A 186 -3.04 -2.04 -2.28
N ALA A 187 -2.96 -1.96 -0.96
CA ALA A 187 -3.19 -0.76 -0.16
C ALA A 187 -2.51 0.52 -0.71
N PRO A 188 -1.19 0.55 -1.00
CA PRO A 188 -0.53 1.76 -1.45
C PRO A 188 -0.97 2.23 -2.84
N ILE A 189 -1.57 1.34 -3.67
CA ILE A 189 -2.19 1.75 -4.94
C ILE A 189 -3.41 2.63 -4.66
N ALA A 190 -4.28 2.21 -3.74
CA ALA A 190 -5.46 2.99 -3.35
C ALA A 190 -5.06 4.33 -2.72
N THR A 191 -4.11 4.30 -1.77
CA THR A 191 -3.56 5.50 -1.13
C THR A 191 -2.99 6.48 -2.16
N ALA A 192 -2.23 5.97 -3.17
CA ALA A 192 -1.64 6.79 -4.22
C ALA A 192 -2.68 7.44 -5.14
N GLN A 193 -3.85 6.84 -5.34
CA GLN A 193 -4.91 7.47 -6.13
C GLN A 193 -5.55 8.66 -5.40
N PHE A 194 -5.58 8.62 -4.08
CA PHE A 194 -6.12 9.69 -3.27
C PHE A 194 -5.11 10.82 -3.00
N VAL A 195 -3.84 10.46 -2.69
CA VAL A 195 -2.83 11.42 -2.22
C VAL A 195 -2.04 12.06 -3.37
N LEU A 196 -1.78 11.31 -4.46
CA LEU A 196 -0.93 11.77 -5.56
C LEU A 196 -1.77 12.19 -6.76
N ASN A 197 -1.72 13.47 -7.09
CA ASN A 197 -2.32 13.94 -8.35
C ASN A 197 -1.45 13.57 -9.58
N ARG A 198 -1.99 13.76 -10.79
CA ARG A 198 -1.31 13.42 -12.04
C ARG A 198 0.04 14.14 -12.21
N GLN A 199 0.13 15.40 -11.80
CA GLN A 199 1.36 16.21 -11.95
C GLN A 199 2.48 15.67 -11.07
N VAL A 200 2.16 15.29 -9.82
CA VAL A 200 3.11 14.69 -8.88
C VAL A 200 3.60 13.33 -9.40
N LYS A 201 2.70 12.46 -9.89
CA LYS A 201 3.08 11.19 -10.52
C LYS A 201 3.97 11.39 -11.74
N GLN A 202 3.69 12.41 -12.56
CA GLN A 202 4.48 12.75 -13.75
C GLN A 202 5.89 13.26 -13.41
N ALA A 203 6.01 14.04 -12.34
CA ALA A 203 7.30 14.57 -11.87
C ALA A 203 8.19 13.52 -11.21
N GLY A 204 7.63 12.38 -10.88
CA GLY A 204 8.25 11.32 -10.09
C GLY A 204 7.88 11.41 -8.62
N ALA A 205 7.31 10.34 -8.07
CA ALA A 205 6.84 10.29 -6.69
C ALA A 205 7.05 8.91 -6.06
N LEU A 206 7.65 8.90 -4.89
CA LEU A 206 7.64 7.75 -4.00
C LEU A 206 6.58 7.99 -2.92
N LEU A 207 5.55 7.14 -2.88
CA LEU A 207 4.63 7.10 -1.76
C LEU A 207 5.08 6.00 -0.81
N ILE A 208 5.16 6.33 0.47
CA ILE A 208 5.43 5.39 1.57
C ILE A 208 4.24 5.45 2.52
N ASP A 209 3.60 4.31 2.72
CA ASP A 209 2.47 4.12 3.64
C ASP A 209 2.95 3.29 4.83
N MET A 210 3.28 3.96 5.93
CA MET A 210 3.82 3.33 7.12
C MET A 210 2.72 3.00 8.13
N GLY A 211 2.28 1.74 8.12
CA GLY A 211 1.34 1.20 9.09
C GLY A 211 2.02 0.81 10.43
N ALA A 212 1.27 0.09 11.25
CA ALA A 212 1.77 -0.45 12.51
C ALA A 212 2.72 -1.64 12.31
N GLY A 213 2.33 -2.60 11.48
CA GLY A 213 3.10 -3.83 11.26
C GLY A 213 3.86 -3.88 9.94
N THR A 214 3.48 -3.08 8.95
CA THR A 214 4.05 -3.04 7.61
C THR A 214 4.32 -1.61 7.16
N THR A 215 5.20 -1.48 6.18
CA THR A 215 5.42 -0.25 5.42
C THR A 215 5.33 -0.59 3.93
N ASP A 216 4.29 -0.09 3.29
CA ASP A 216 4.02 -0.32 1.88
C ASP A 216 4.54 0.85 1.06
N TYR A 217 4.95 0.60 -0.19
CA TYR A 217 5.42 1.66 -1.05
C TYR A 217 5.04 1.46 -2.51
N VAL A 218 4.90 2.57 -3.22
CA VAL A 218 4.78 2.64 -4.68
C VAL A 218 5.62 3.78 -5.23
N LEU A 219 6.31 3.53 -6.34
CA LEU A 219 7.13 4.50 -7.05
C LEU A 219 6.53 4.78 -8.41
N TYR A 220 6.31 6.06 -8.68
CA TYR A 220 5.92 6.58 -9.98
C TYR A 220 7.06 7.35 -10.61
N LEU A 221 7.37 7.08 -11.88
CA LEU A 221 8.29 7.87 -12.73
C LEU A 221 7.57 8.16 -14.06
N ASP A 222 7.63 9.39 -14.52
CA ASP A 222 6.96 9.84 -15.75
C ASP A 222 5.46 9.46 -15.79
N GLY A 223 4.81 9.42 -14.62
CA GLY A 223 3.41 9.05 -14.46
C GLY A 223 3.14 7.54 -14.44
N GLN A 224 4.16 6.70 -14.64
CA GLN A 224 4.07 5.24 -14.65
C GLN A 224 4.40 4.67 -13.28
N LEU A 225 3.67 3.63 -12.87
CA LEU A 225 4.03 2.80 -11.72
C LEU A 225 5.19 1.89 -12.11
N VAL A 226 6.36 2.10 -11.53
CA VAL A 226 7.59 1.37 -11.90
C VAL A 226 8.09 0.43 -10.80
N ALA A 227 7.70 0.66 -9.55
CA ALA A 227 8.02 -0.25 -8.45
C ALA A 227 6.94 -0.19 -7.37
N SER A 228 6.76 -1.31 -6.70
CA SER A 228 5.87 -1.45 -5.54
C SER A 228 6.34 -2.58 -4.65
N GLY A 229 5.99 -2.53 -3.38
CA GLY A 229 6.31 -3.60 -2.44
C GLY A 229 5.89 -3.27 -1.01
N CYS A 230 6.21 -4.20 -0.12
CA CYS A 230 5.91 -4.13 1.31
C CYS A 230 7.13 -4.56 2.13
N VAL A 231 7.45 -3.77 3.13
CA VAL A 231 8.46 -4.09 4.16
C VAL A 231 7.70 -4.55 5.41
N PRO A 232 7.99 -5.74 6.00
CA PRO A 232 7.28 -6.27 7.17
C PRO A 232 7.73 -5.62 8.49
N LEU A 233 7.93 -4.32 8.45
CA LEU A 233 8.27 -3.46 9.58
C LEU A 233 7.38 -2.21 9.55
N GLY A 234 6.98 -1.74 10.73
CA GLY A 234 6.16 -0.55 10.87
C GLY A 234 6.29 0.07 12.25
N GLY A 235 5.35 0.92 12.62
CA GLY A 235 5.39 1.71 13.86
C GLY A 235 5.45 0.90 15.15
N ASP A 236 4.88 -0.31 15.19
CA ASP A 236 4.90 -1.19 16.35
C ASP A 236 6.31 -1.70 16.66
N HIS A 237 7.15 -1.86 15.65
CA HIS A 237 8.54 -2.26 15.83
C HIS A 237 9.33 -1.19 16.58
N ILE A 238 9.04 0.12 16.32
CA ILE A 238 9.63 1.22 17.07
C ILE A 238 9.22 1.16 18.53
N SER A 239 7.93 0.97 18.81
CA SER A 239 7.40 0.90 20.18
C SER A 239 7.95 -0.30 20.94
N ASN A 240 8.09 -1.44 20.25
CA ASN A 240 8.71 -2.63 20.81
C ASN A 240 10.20 -2.42 21.14
N ASP A 241 10.96 -1.73 20.28
CA ASP A 241 12.36 -1.40 20.55
C ASP A 241 12.50 -0.47 21.76
N ILE A 242 11.61 0.53 21.89
CA ILE A 242 11.56 1.37 23.07
C ILE A 242 11.31 0.51 24.33
N THR A 243 10.35 -0.42 24.28
CA THR A 243 10.08 -1.35 25.38
C THR A 243 11.31 -2.17 25.74
N LEU A 244 11.96 -2.79 24.76
CA LEU A 244 13.13 -3.65 24.97
C LEU A 244 14.34 -2.90 25.54
N MET A 245 14.56 -1.68 25.09
CA MET A 245 15.71 -0.88 25.51
C MET A 245 15.52 -0.18 26.85
N THR A 246 14.27 0.11 27.22
CA THR A 246 13.96 0.95 28.40
C THR A 246 13.23 0.20 29.52
N GLY A 247 12.64 -0.96 29.21
CA GLY A 247 11.86 -1.76 30.15
C GLY A 247 10.47 -1.23 30.46
N ILE A 248 9.99 -0.17 29.76
CA ILE A 248 8.63 0.35 29.93
C ILE A 248 7.61 -0.51 29.18
N PRO A 249 6.34 -0.58 29.63
CA PRO A 249 5.29 -1.31 28.93
C PRO A 249 5.02 -0.77 27.52
N LEU A 250 4.61 -1.67 26.62
CA LEU A 250 4.36 -1.34 25.19
C LEU A 250 3.39 -0.18 25.00
N ALA A 251 2.30 -0.13 25.77
CA ALA A 251 1.32 0.96 25.67
C ALA A 251 1.94 2.33 26.02
N GLN A 252 2.81 2.38 27.02
CA GLN A 252 3.53 3.59 27.41
C GLN A 252 4.63 3.92 26.39
N ALA A 253 5.31 2.91 25.81
CA ALA A 253 6.28 3.10 24.73
C ALA A 253 5.62 3.71 23.49
N GLU A 254 4.43 3.22 23.12
CA GLU A 254 3.64 3.78 22.02
C GLU A 254 3.24 5.25 22.27
N LEU A 255 2.77 5.55 23.47
CA LEU A 255 2.45 6.93 23.86
C LEU A 255 3.69 7.83 23.80
N LEU A 256 4.81 7.36 24.38
CA LEU A 256 6.08 8.08 24.40
C LEU A 256 6.61 8.35 22.98
N LYS A 257 6.55 7.35 22.09
CA LYS A 257 6.88 7.51 20.67
C LYS A 257 6.08 8.63 20.02
N LYS A 258 4.76 8.69 20.28
CA LYS A 258 3.85 9.65 19.67
C LYS A 258 3.98 11.08 20.22
N THR A 259 4.26 11.23 21.53
CA THR A 259 4.24 12.52 22.19
C THR A 259 5.61 13.18 22.33
N GLU A 260 6.65 12.38 22.46
CA GLU A 260 8.02 12.85 22.79
C GLU A 260 9.07 12.45 21.75
N GLY A 261 8.73 11.50 20.85
CA GLY A 261 9.66 10.98 19.86
C GLY A 261 9.97 11.99 18.76
N ASP A 262 11.26 12.04 18.38
CA ASP A 262 11.74 12.84 17.25
C ASP A 262 12.80 12.04 16.49
N ALA A 263 12.60 11.88 15.18
CA ALA A 263 13.54 11.21 14.30
C ALA A 263 14.74 12.11 13.90
N ASN A 264 14.68 13.41 14.21
CA ASN A 264 15.71 14.37 13.87
C ASN A 264 16.82 14.38 14.91
N SER A 265 18.01 13.90 14.57
CA SER A 265 19.19 13.89 15.46
C SER A 265 19.74 15.27 15.80
N PHE A 266 19.26 16.33 15.14
CA PHE A 266 19.73 17.72 15.36
C PHE A 266 18.84 18.56 16.26
N SER A 267 17.90 17.94 16.99
CA SER A 267 16.93 18.68 17.82
C SER A 267 17.55 19.49 18.99
N GLY A 268 18.85 19.46 19.17
CA GLY A 268 19.62 20.38 20.06
C GLY A 268 19.34 20.23 21.57
N LYS A 269 18.43 19.36 21.95
CA LYS A 269 18.03 19.10 23.35
C LYS A 269 18.86 17.95 23.93
N THR A 270 20.15 18.19 24.11
CA THR A 270 21.07 17.26 24.78
C THR A 270 20.76 17.22 26.28
N ASN A 271 20.70 16.01 26.87
CA ASN A 271 20.50 15.72 28.30
C ASN A 271 19.11 16.05 28.88
N GLU A 272 18.08 16.26 28.05
CA GLU A 272 16.70 16.37 28.54
C GLU A 272 16.17 14.98 28.93
N MET A 273 15.61 14.85 30.14
CA MET A 273 14.97 13.62 30.60
C MET A 273 13.48 13.66 30.32
N VAL A 274 12.98 12.67 29.60
CA VAL A 274 11.56 12.43 29.41
C VAL A 274 11.06 11.55 30.53
N ARG A 275 10.06 12.02 31.26
CA ARG A 275 9.48 11.27 32.39
C ARG A 275 8.31 10.45 31.94
N VAL A 276 8.31 9.19 32.30
CA VAL A 276 7.22 8.23 32.09
C VAL A 276 6.63 7.90 33.45
N ARG A 277 5.37 8.26 33.65
CA ARG A 277 4.67 7.92 34.90
C ARG A 277 4.38 6.44 34.94
N GLY A 278 4.76 5.80 36.04
CA GLY A 278 4.41 4.41 36.29
C GLY A 278 2.91 4.25 36.52
N GLU A 279 2.33 3.17 35.99
CA GLU A 279 0.94 2.79 36.25
C GLU A 279 0.86 1.61 37.20
N GLY A 280 -0.08 1.65 38.13
CA GLY A 280 -0.27 0.61 39.14
C GLY A 280 0.93 0.49 40.07
N ASN A 281 1.60 -0.67 40.10
CA ASN A 281 2.78 -0.95 40.95
C ASN A 281 4.11 -0.59 40.28
N MET A 282 4.09 0.01 39.10
CA MET A 282 5.32 0.39 38.39
C MET A 282 5.85 1.73 38.92
N LYS A 283 7.18 1.81 39.07
CA LYS A 283 7.85 3.07 39.42
C LYS A 283 7.91 3.98 38.20
N ASP A 284 7.92 5.30 38.46
CA ASP A 284 8.24 6.29 37.44
C ASP A 284 9.60 5.96 36.80
N ALA A 285 9.65 6.04 35.48
CA ALA A 285 10.86 5.91 34.70
C ALA A 285 11.27 7.26 34.11
N ALA A 286 12.54 7.43 33.84
CA ALA A 286 13.06 8.59 33.12
C ALA A 286 14.03 8.09 32.03
N ILE A 287 13.85 8.57 30.83
CA ILE A 287 14.62 8.19 29.65
C ILE A 287 15.27 9.46 29.09
N GLU A 288 16.54 9.39 28.74
CA GLU A 288 17.17 10.50 28.02
C GLU A 288 16.50 10.65 26.62
N ARG A 289 16.10 11.86 26.28
CA ARG A 289 15.49 12.18 24.98
C ARG A 289 16.34 11.72 23.81
N ASN A 290 17.66 11.86 23.91
CA ASN A 290 18.58 11.42 22.87
C ASN A 290 18.54 9.90 22.66
N VAL A 291 18.41 9.11 23.74
CA VAL A 291 18.29 7.65 23.64
C VAL A 291 16.98 7.26 22.95
N LEU A 292 15.86 7.90 23.36
CA LEU A 292 14.57 7.69 22.71
C LEU A 292 14.64 7.99 21.21
N ASN A 293 15.19 9.14 20.84
CA ASN A 293 15.29 9.56 19.45
C ASN A 293 16.22 8.66 18.63
N GLU A 294 17.31 8.17 19.21
CA GLU A 294 18.22 7.24 18.53
C GLU A 294 17.57 5.86 18.28
N ILE A 295 16.76 5.36 19.22
CA ILE A 295 15.98 4.13 19.05
C ILE A 295 15.02 4.31 17.85
N ILE A 296 14.25 5.40 17.84
CA ILE A 296 13.29 5.71 16.78
C ILE A 296 14.01 5.83 15.44
N ARG A 297 15.08 6.61 15.38
CA ARG A 297 15.85 6.85 14.16
C ARG A 297 16.46 5.57 13.59
N SER A 298 17.05 4.73 14.45
CA SER A 298 17.68 3.48 14.02
C SER A 298 16.66 2.56 13.33
N ARG A 299 15.46 2.42 13.93
CA ARG A 299 14.38 1.62 13.32
C ARG A 299 13.84 2.24 12.04
N LEU A 300 13.67 3.55 11.97
CA LEU A 300 13.25 4.23 10.75
C LEU A 300 14.26 4.04 9.61
N LEU A 301 15.55 4.10 9.89
CA LEU A 301 16.59 3.80 8.90
C LEU A 301 16.49 2.36 8.39
N GLU A 302 16.23 1.40 9.28
CA GLU A 302 16.02 0.01 8.87
C GLU A 302 14.77 -0.18 7.99
N ILE A 303 13.67 0.53 8.29
CA ILE A 303 12.45 0.52 7.48
C ILE A 303 12.70 1.14 6.10
N PHE A 304 13.41 2.26 6.03
CA PHE A 304 13.60 2.99 4.78
C PHE A 304 14.73 2.47 3.89
N ASN A 305 15.71 1.76 4.45
CA ASN A 305 16.83 1.21 3.67
C ASN A 305 16.37 0.29 2.51
N PRO A 306 15.46 -0.71 2.72
CA PRO A 306 14.96 -1.54 1.61
C PRO A 306 14.22 -0.71 0.54
N VAL A 307 13.44 0.28 0.98
CA VAL A 307 12.71 1.18 0.08
C VAL A 307 13.69 2.02 -0.76
N SER A 308 14.74 2.55 -0.15
CA SER A 308 15.78 3.32 -0.84
C SER A 308 16.54 2.47 -1.86
N TYR A 309 16.83 1.20 -1.54
CA TYR A 309 17.59 0.30 -2.41
C TYR A 309 16.84 -0.03 -3.72
N THR A 310 15.51 -0.05 -3.70
CA THR A 310 14.71 -0.27 -4.92
C THR A 310 14.89 0.82 -5.97
N HIS A 311 15.24 2.05 -5.57
CA HIS A 311 15.56 3.14 -6.49
C HIS A 311 16.93 2.98 -7.17
N LEU A 312 17.93 2.42 -6.47
CA LEU A 312 19.29 2.29 -6.97
C LEU A 312 19.45 1.12 -7.95
N THR A 313 18.51 0.15 -7.92
CA THR A 313 18.56 -1.04 -8.78
C THR A 313 17.62 -0.96 -9.98
N LEU A 314 16.80 0.10 -10.11
CA LEU A 314 16.11 0.36 -11.38
C LEU A 314 17.17 0.58 -12.46
N PRO A 315 17.07 -0.09 -13.63
CA PRO A 315 17.97 0.20 -14.72
C PRO A 315 17.85 1.68 -15.04
N THR A 316 18.88 2.43 -14.67
CA THR A 316 19.05 3.77 -15.20
C THR A 316 19.25 3.58 -16.69
N THR A 317 18.17 3.72 -17.47
CA THR A 317 18.32 4.00 -18.89
C THR A 317 19.21 5.22 -18.95
N SER A 318 20.46 4.96 -19.34
CA SER A 318 21.47 5.98 -19.50
C SER A 318 20.92 7.06 -20.43
N ARG A 319 20.52 8.18 -19.85
CA ARG A 319 20.43 9.42 -20.63
C ARG A 319 21.85 9.77 -21.05
N VAL A 320 22.21 9.41 -22.26
CA VAL A 320 23.31 10.02 -23.00
C VAL A 320 22.68 10.76 -24.16
#